data_771c157a372ca001f84e29904931ccc5
#
_entry.id   771c157a372ca001f84e29904931ccc5
#
_cell.length_a   1.000
_cell.length_b   1.000
_cell.length_c   1.000
_cell.angle_alpha   90.00
_cell.angle_beta   90.00
_cell.angle_gamma   90.00
#
_symmetry.space_group_name_H-M   'P 1'
#
loop_
_entity.id
_entity.type
_entity.pdbx_description
1 polymer ?
#
loop_
_entity_poly.entity_id
_entity_poly.type
_entity_poly.pdbx_seq_one_letter_code
_entity_poly.pdbx_strand_id
1 'polypeptide(L)'
;SESFADLVLPPDHRPGQQHPLVVVQYTSDGFLRGGTGDEVPIHPLANRGFAVLSFDRPTFSAAALTATSEEELVRANRADWIDRRRVQSSLEIALELAIETGAVDAGRMGISGFSDGGSTVQWALINSDLFQVASMGSCCEDMYSYPTAAGPRFTDFVRAMGYRHFEPGTEEFWRPMSLILNVDTVDVPILIQTGDSEYEGGLDVIETYSHRGRAIELYVLENETHVKWQPAHRQAIYERSTEWFEFWLMNRINCDPARAQQYRRWSEMEGAPSSEELQCFDGQSLLP
;
A
#
# COMPACT_ATOMS: atom_id res chain seq x y z
N SER A 1 10.83 -20.73 -0.86
CA SER A 1 10.12 -20.44 0.39
C SER A 1 8.63 -20.47 0.11
N GLU A 2 7.88 -20.97 1.06
CA GLU A 2 6.42 -20.95 1.00
C GLU A 2 5.91 -19.56 1.35
N SER A 3 4.85 -19.14 0.68
CA SER A 3 4.06 -17.94 0.95
C SER A 3 2.59 -18.34 0.87
N PHE A 4 1.75 -17.69 1.67
CA PHE A 4 0.32 -17.95 1.70
C PHE A 4 -0.43 -16.75 1.16
N ALA A 5 -1.51 -17.03 0.45
CA ALA A 5 -2.43 -16.01 -0.01
C ALA A 5 -3.87 -16.54 0.05
N ASP A 6 -4.78 -15.71 0.52
CA ASP A 6 -6.21 -15.98 0.55
C ASP A 6 -6.92 -15.03 -0.41
N LEU A 7 -7.72 -15.59 -1.34
CA LEU A 7 -8.57 -14.82 -2.22
C LEU A 7 -9.99 -14.75 -1.64
N VAL A 8 -10.38 -13.56 -1.19
CA VAL A 8 -11.73 -13.30 -0.68
C VAL A 8 -12.56 -12.67 -1.79
N LEU A 9 -13.66 -13.31 -2.16
CA LEU A 9 -14.59 -12.83 -3.18
C LEU A 9 -15.78 -12.08 -2.55
N PRO A 10 -16.44 -11.19 -3.31
CA PRO A 10 -17.69 -10.57 -2.86
C PRO A 10 -18.72 -11.61 -2.42
N PRO A 11 -19.55 -11.33 -1.39
CA PRO A 11 -20.55 -12.29 -0.89
C PRO A 11 -21.58 -12.74 -1.93
N ASP A 12 -21.82 -11.90 -2.95
CA ASP A 12 -22.78 -12.15 -4.04
C ASP A 12 -22.10 -12.62 -5.33
N HIS A 13 -20.82 -13.01 -5.26
CA HIS A 13 -20.07 -13.53 -6.41
C HIS A 13 -20.79 -14.72 -7.07
N ARG A 14 -20.82 -14.70 -8.40
CA ARG A 14 -21.36 -15.79 -9.21
C ARG A 14 -20.30 -16.30 -10.19
N PRO A 15 -20.31 -17.60 -10.50
CA PRO A 15 -19.38 -18.15 -11.49
C PRO A 15 -19.39 -17.35 -12.81
N GLY A 16 -18.21 -17.01 -13.28
CA GLY A 16 -18.01 -16.22 -14.50
C GLY A 16 -18.03 -14.69 -14.31
N GLN A 17 -18.28 -14.19 -13.10
CA GLN A 17 -18.10 -12.77 -12.80
C GLN A 17 -16.62 -12.48 -12.49
N GLN A 18 -16.15 -11.34 -12.98
CA GLN A 18 -14.84 -10.79 -12.64
C GLN A 18 -15.01 -9.53 -11.79
N HIS A 19 -14.13 -9.38 -10.81
CA HIS A 19 -14.13 -8.27 -9.88
C HIS A 19 -12.81 -7.51 -9.93
N PRO A 20 -12.80 -6.17 -9.76
CA PRO A 20 -11.57 -5.46 -9.48
C PRO A 20 -10.89 -6.06 -8.26
N LEU A 21 -9.56 -6.11 -8.27
CA LEU A 21 -8.77 -6.71 -7.19
C LEU A 21 -8.12 -5.64 -6.33
N VAL A 22 -8.13 -5.85 -5.01
CA VAL A 22 -7.25 -5.14 -4.08
C VAL A 22 -6.34 -6.16 -3.40
N VAL A 23 -5.04 -5.99 -3.56
CA VAL A 23 -4.04 -6.76 -2.80
C VAL A 23 -3.84 -6.10 -1.45
N VAL A 24 -3.83 -6.91 -0.41
CA VAL A 24 -3.53 -6.51 0.97
C VAL A 24 -2.30 -7.27 1.43
N GLN A 25 -1.25 -6.57 1.73
CA GLN A 25 -0.01 -7.15 2.24
C GLN A 25 0.38 -6.46 3.55
N TYR A 26 0.58 -7.26 4.49
CA TYR A 26 1.70 -7.42 5.40
C TYR A 26 1.74 -8.88 5.89
N THR A 27 1.08 -9.20 6.99
CA THR A 27 0.88 -10.54 7.52
C THR A 27 -0.59 -10.84 7.60
N SER A 28 -1.02 -11.97 7.07
CA SER A 28 -2.33 -12.54 7.34
C SER A 28 -2.13 -13.76 8.24
N ASP A 29 -2.66 -13.71 9.45
CA ASP A 29 -2.55 -14.81 10.42
C ASP A 29 -3.74 -15.78 10.34
N GLY A 30 -4.39 -15.83 9.19
CA GLY A 30 -5.57 -16.65 8.94
C GLY A 30 -6.89 -16.05 9.41
N PHE A 31 -6.87 -14.89 10.07
CA PHE A 31 -8.10 -14.20 10.46
C PHE A 31 -8.58 -13.16 9.44
N LEU A 32 -7.80 -12.93 8.39
CA LEU A 32 -8.13 -11.98 7.31
C LEU A 32 -8.51 -10.59 7.82
N ARG A 33 -7.78 -10.11 8.81
CA ARG A 33 -8.04 -8.80 9.44
C ARG A 33 -7.43 -7.61 8.70
N GLY A 34 -6.60 -7.84 7.71
CA GLY A 34 -5.99 -6.77 6.94
C GLY A 34 -4.58 -6.39 7.39
N GLY A 35 -3.85 -7.32 7.95
CA GLY A 35 -2.46 -7.16 8.36
C GLY A 35 -2.28 -6.74 9.83
N THR A 36 -1.07 -6.32 10.15
CA THR A 36 -0.72 -5.88 11.50
C THR A 36 -1.59 -4.69 11.91
N GLY A 37 -2.24 -4.79 13.06
CA GLY A 37 -3.07 -3.72 13.60
C GLY A 37 -4.40 -3.50 12.87
N ASP A 38 -4.83 -4.42 12.00
CA ASP A 38 -6.07 -4.32 11.22
C ASP A 38 -6.16 -3.02 10.37
N GLU A 39 -5.05 -2.61 9.75
CA GLU A 39 -4.96 -1.34 9.04
C GLU A 39 -5.66 -1.34 7.67
N VAL A 40 -5.99 -2.52 7.12
CA VAL A 40 -6.62 -2.63 5.79
C VAL A 40 -7.94 -3.39 5.86
N PRO A 41 -9.02 -2.87 5.25
CA PRO A 41 -10.37 -3.41 5.41
C PRO A 41 -10.68 -4.55 4.43
N ILE A 42 -10.19 -5.78 4.63
CA ILE A 42 -10.41 -6.92 3.73
C ILE A 42 -11.90 -7.18 3.50
N HIS A 43 -12.68 -7.41 4.56
CA HIS A 43 -14.12 -7.72 4.42
C HIS A 43 -14.96 -6.52 3.96
N PRO A 44 -14.72 -5.28 4.42
CA PRO A 44 -15.37 -4.12 3.85
C PRO A 44 -15.13 -3.96 2.34
N LEU A 45 -13.91 -4.17 1.84
CA LEU A 45 -13.62 -4.16 0.41
C LEU A 45 -14.40 -5.26 -0.34
N ALA A 46 -14.41 -6.49 0.18
CA ALA A 46 -15.17 -7.58 -0.44
C ALA A 46 -16.69 -7.27 -0.49
N ASN A 47 -17.25 -6.68 0.57
CA ASN A 47 -18.65 -6.24 0.61
C ASN A 47 -18.97 -5.11 -0.38
N ARG A 48 -17.97 -4.41 -0.88
CA ARG A 48 -18.10 -3.35 -1.89
C ARG A 48 -17.88 -3.84 -3.32
N GLY A 49 -17.68 -5.16 -3.50
CA GLY A 49 -17.58 -5.81 -4.80
C GLY A 49 -16.16 -6.01 -5.32
N PHE A 50 -15.15 -5.83 -4.48
CA PHE A 50 -13.77 -6.18 -4.81
C PHE A 50 -13.49 -7.66 -4.52
N ALA A 51 -12.71 -8.31 -5.37
CA ALA A 51 -11.90 -9.43 -4.94
C ALA A 51 -10.75 -8.88 -4.09
N VAL A 52 -10.42 -9.57 -2.99
CA VAL A 52 -9.31 -9.14 -2.11
C VAL A 52 -8.31 -10.28 -1.98
N LEU A 53 -7.06 -10.04 -2.37
CA LEU A 53 -5.97 -10.98 -2.20
C LEU A 53 -5.18 -10.62 -0.94
N SER A 54 -5.43 -11.34 0.14
CA SER A 54 -4.63 -11.24 1.37
C SER A 54 -3.37 -12.07 1.19
N PHE A 55 -2.22 -11.44 1.27
CA PHE A 55 -0.95 -12.05 0.90
C PHE A 55 0.07 -11.93 2.03
N ASP A 56 0.64 -13.07 2.42
CA ASP A 56 1.72 -13.14 3.39
C ASP A 56 3.08 -13.06 2.71
N ARG A 57 3.98 -12.26 3.29
CA ARG A 57 5.35 -12.23 2.82
C ARG A 57 6.04 -13.60 2.96
N PRO A 58 6.91 -13.99 2.02
CA PRO A 58 7.65 -15.24 2.14
C PRO A 58 8.61 -15.22 3.34
N THR A 59 8.91 -16.39 3.86
CA THR A 59 9.91 -16.57 4.92
C THR A 59 11.29 -16.02 4.54
N PHE A 60 12.15 -15.78 5.52
CA PHE A 60 13.51 -15.26 5.29
C PHE A 60 14.32 -16.05 4.26
N SER A 61 15.28 -15.38 3.62
CA SER A 61 16.18 -16.00 2.66
C SER A 61 17.03 -17.10 3.32
N ALA A 62 17.52 -18.05 2.54
CA ALA A 62 18.42 -19.09 3.07
C ALA A 62 19.68 -18.49 3.73
N ALA A 63 20.22 -17.40 3.18
CA ALA A 63 21.35 -16.68 3.77
C ALA A 63 20.99 -16.05 5.11
N ALA A 64 19.78 -15.48 5.22
CA ALA A 64 19.29 -14.94 6.49
C ALA A 64 19.06 -16.02 7.56
N LEU A 65 18.62 -17.22 7.17
CA LEU A 65 18.42 -18.34 8.08
C LEU A 65 19.71 -18.90 8.71
N THR A 66 20.88 -18.58 8.15
CA THR A 66 22.19 -18.95 8.71
C THR A 66 22.78 -17.87 9.62
N ALA A 67 22.11 -16.75 9.79
CA ALA A 67 22.54 -15.67 10.63
C ALA A 67 22.60 -16.10 12.12
N THR A 68 23.60 -15.61 12.83
CA THR A 68 23.85 -15.92 14.25
C THR A 68 23.37 -14.82 15.19
N SER A 69 22.96 -13.66 14.62
CA SER A 69 22.37 -12.54 15.35
C SER A 69 21.22 -11.92 14.53
N GLU A 70 20.36 -11.17 15.23
CA GLU A 70 19.27 -10.43 14.59
C GLU A 70 19.82 -9.42 13.56
N GLU A 71 20.89 -8.73 13.88
CA GLU A 71 21.54 -7.78 12.97
C GLU A 71 22.07 -8.46 11.70
N GLU A 72 22.71 -9.62 11.82
CA GLU A 72 23.15 -10.41 10.66
C GLU A 72 21.96 -10.90 9.82
N LEU A 73 20.88 -11.36 10.47
CA LEU A 73 19.67 -11.81 9.81
C LEU A 73 19.05 -10.68 8.98
N VAL A 74 18.84 -9.51 9.56
CA VAL A 74 18.26 -8.36 8.89
C VAL A 74 19.18 -7.89 7.76
N ARG A 75 20.47 -7.76 8.01
CA ARG A 75 21.45 -7.34 7.00
C ARG A 75 21.51 -8.31 5.81
N ALA A 76 21.53 -9.61 6.05
CA ALA A 76 21.53 -10.63 5.01
C ALA A 76 20.23 -10.64 4.20
N ASN A 77 19.10 -10.36 4.85
CA ASN A 77 17.81 -10.32 4.19
C ASN A 77 17.61 -9.05 3.34
N ARG A 78 18.24 -7.92 3.73
CA ARG A 78 18.16 -6.65 3.00
C ARG A 78 19.29 -6.42 1.98
N ALA A 79 20.32 -7.28 1.98
CA ALA A 79 21.42 -7.16 1.04
C ALA A 79 20.87 -7.11 -0.40
N ASP A 80 21.20 -6.02 -1.12
CA ASP A 80 20.79 -5.82 -2.50
C ASP A 80 19.25 -5.97 -2.70
N TRP A 81 18.46 -5.54 -1.71
CA TRP A 81 17.00 -5.60 -1.70
C TRP A 81 16.41 -7.01 -1.92
N ILE A 82 17.11 -8.05 -1.49
CA ILE A 82 16.72 -9.44 -1.76
C ILE A 82 15.37 -9.79 -1.13
N ASP A 83 15.04 -9.23 0.03
CA ASP A 83 13.74 -9.37 0.66
C ASP A 83 12.62 -8.79 -0.21
N ARG A 84 12.80 -7.59 -0.74
CA ARG A 84 11.80 -6.94 -1.61
C ARG A 84 11.59 -7.72 -2.91
N ARG A 85 12.68 -8.15 -3.56
CA ARG A 85 12.58 -8.98 -4.78
C ARG A 85 11.86 -10.30 -4.54
N ARG A 86 12.07 -10.92 -3.37
CA ARG A 86 11.39 -12.18 -3.02
C ARG A 86 9.90 -11.96 -2.73
N VAL A 87 9.55 -10.90 -2.01
CA VAL A 87 8.16 -10.52 -1.80
C VAL A 87 7.47 -10.26 -3.14
N GLN A 88 8.10 -9.47 -4.02
CA GLN A 88 7.57 -9.18 -5.36
C GLN A 88 7.34 -10.46 -6.17
N SER A 89 8.34 -11.34 -6.26
CA SER A 89 8.20 -12.60 -7.00
C SER A 89 7.09 -13.50 -6.46
N SER A 90 6.92 -13.55 -5.13
CA SER A 90 5.82 -14.32 -4.52
C SER A 90 4.46 -13.67 -4.75
N LEU A 91 4.40 -12.34 -4.76
CA LEU A 91 3.19 -11.58 -5.07
C LEU A 91 2.75 -11.80 -6.51
N GLU A 92 3.67 -11.77 -7.47
CA GLU A 92 3.39 -12.03 -8.88
C GLU A 92 2.78 -13.42 -9.09
N ILE A 93 3.35 -14.46 -8.46
CA ILE A 93 2.79 -15.81 -8.51
C ILE A 93 1.38 -15.86 -7.89
N ALA A 94 1.18 -15.20 -6.74
CA ALA A 94 -0.13 -15.17 -6.09
C ALA A 94 -1.18 -14.46 -6.95
N LEU A 95 -0.79 -13.38 -7.65
CA LEU A 95 -1.63 -12.68 -8.61
C LEU A 95 -1.98 -13.55 -9.83
N GLU A 96 -1.01 -14.23 -10.41
CA GLU A 96 -1.25 -15.17 -11.52
C GLU A 96 -2.29 -16.22 -11.12
N LEU A 97 -2.11 -16.85 -9.97
CA LEU A 97 -3.07 -17.84 -9.45
C LEU A 97 -4.46 -17.26 -9.18
N ALA A 98 -4.54 -16.03 -8.66
CA ALA A 98 -5.82 -15.34 -8.44
C ALA A 98 -6.53 -15.03 -9.77
N ILE A 99 -5.81 -14.57 -10.79
CA ILE A 99 -6.35 -14.30 -12.13
C ILE A 99 -6.81 -15.59 -12.81
N GLU A 100 -6.06 -16.69 -12.68
CA GLU A 100 -6.42 -18.01 -13.22
C GLU A 100 -7.74 -18.56 -12.67
N THR A 101 -8.21 -18.10 -11.50
CA THR A 101 -9.55 -18.46 -11.00
C THR A 101 -10.69 -17.96 -11.90
N GLY A 102 -10.43 -16.96 -12.76
CA GLY A 102 -11.42 -16.30 -13.59
C GLY A 102 -12.32 -15.30 -12.84
N ALA A 103 -12.09 -15.09 -11.55
CA ALA A 103 -12.86 -14.16 -10.71
C ALA A 103 -12.26 -12.75 -10.61
N VAL A 104 -11.03 -12.56 -11.10
CA VAL A 104 -10.28 -11.30 -11.01
C VAL A 104 -10.23 -10.61 -12.36
N ASP A 105 -10.51 -9.31 -12.39
CA ASP A 105 -10.28 -8.44 -13.53
C ASP A 105 -8.84 -7.89 -13.49
N ALA A 106 -7.96 -8.47 -14.28
CA ALA A 106 -6.55 -8.09 -14.35
C ALA A 106 -6.31 -6.66 -14.85
N GLY A 107 -7.29 -6.03 -15.48
CA GLY A 107 -7.23 -4.62 -15.90
C GLY A 107 -7.58 -3.62 -14.79
N ARG A 108 -8.03 -4.10 -13.62
CA ARG A 108 -8.46 -3.25 -12.49
C ARG A 108 -7.92 -3.78 -11.17
N MET A 109 -6.63 -3.59 -10.94
CA MET A 109 -5.95 -4.06 -9.73
C MET A 109 -5.34 -2.91 -8.94
N GLY A 110 -5.58 -2.91 -7.64
CA GLY A 110 -4.97 -2.01 -6.67
C GLY A 110 -4.16 -2.77 -5.62
N ILE A 111 -3.27 -2.06 -4.95
CA ILE A 111 -2.44 -2.63 -3.89
C ILE A 111 -2.50 -1.77 -2.63
N SER A 112 -2.55 -2.42 -1.49
CA SER A 112 -2.48 -1.73 -0.21
C SER A 112 -1.58 -2.46 0.78
N GLY A 113 -1.02 -1.70 1.72
CA GLY A 113 -0.18 -2.25 2.77
C GLY A 113 0.11 -1.25 3.86
N PHE A 114 0.44 -1.79 5.03
CA PHE A 114 0.81 -1.02 6.21
C PHE A 114 2.22 -1.42 6.65
N SER A 115 3.03 -0.46 7.13
CA SER A 115 4.37 -0.72 7.65
C SER A 115 5.26 -1.41 6.57
N ASP A 116 5.78 -2.60 6.81
CA ASP A 116 6.51 -3.39 5.81
C ASP A 116 5.65 -3.68 4.55
N GLY A 117 4.31 -3.72 4.71
CA GLY A 117 3.38 -3.78 3.59
C GLY A 117 3.39 -2.51 2.74
N GLY A 118 3.54 -1.35 3.35
CA GLY A 118 3.77 -0.08 2.64
C GLY A 118 5.05 -0.11 1.82
N SER A 119 6.13 -0.67 2.36
CA SER A 119 7.38 -0.90 1.62
C SER A 119 7.18 -1.85 0.43
N THR A 120 6.32 -2.86 0.57
CA THR A 120 5.96 -3.76 -0.54
C THR A 120 5.18 -3.02 -1.62
N VAL A 121 4.21 -2.17 -1.23
CA VAL A 121 3.48 -1.31 -2.18
C VAL A 121 4.47 -0.44 -2.96
N GLN A 122 5.32 0.28 -2.26
CA GLN A 122 6.33 1.17 -2.84
C GLN A 122 7.24 0.44 -3.83
N TRP A 123 7.76 -0.73 -3.45
CA TRP A 123 8.57 -1.58 -4.32
C TRP A 123 7.80 -2.03 -5.56
N ALA A 124 6.57 -2.50 -5.42
CA ALA A 124 5.75 -2.98 -6.52
C ALA A 124 5.43 -1.88 -7.54
N LEU A 125 5.12 -0.66 -7.09
CA LEU A 125 4.88 0.49 -7.96
C LEU A 125 6.09 0.90 -8.79
N ILE A 126 7.30 0.74 -8.24
CA ILE A 126 8.55 1.12 -8.92
C ILE A 126 9.04 0.02 -9.87
N ASN A 127 8.81 -1.26 -9.53
CA ASN A 127 9.43 -2.39 -10.22
C ASN A 127 8.44 -3.24 -11.03
N SER A 128 7.18 -2.80 -11.17
CA SER A 128 6.18 -3.47 -12.01
C SER A 128 5.08 -2.50 -12.47
N ASP A 129 4.34 -2.88 -13.50
CA ASP A 129 3.18 -2.13 -14.04
C ASP A 129 1.85 -2.84 -13.68
N LEU A 130 1.81 -3.58 -12.57
CA LEU A 130 0.69 -4.44 -12.22
C LEU A 130 -0.53 -3.68 -11.68
N PHE A 131 -0.31 -2.52 -11.06
CA PHE A 131 -1.34 -1.83 -10.28
C PHE A 131 -1.70 -0.47 -10.86
N GLN A 132 -2.99 -0.14 -10.80
CA GLN A 132 -3.56 1.12 -11.28
C GLN A 132 -3.84 2.11 -10.16
N VAL A 133 -3.77 1.68 -8.90
CA VAL A 133 -4.01 2.53 -7.72
C VAL A 133 -3.37 1.90 -6.48
N ALA A 134 -2.91 2.74 -5.54
CA ALA A 134 -2.30 2.27 -4.31
C ALA A 134 -2.79 3.02 -3.07
N SER A 135 -2.74 2.33 -1.91
CA SER A 135 -2.96 2.94 -0.59
C SER A 135 -1.93 2.42 0.40
N MET A 136 -1.30 3.31 1.17
CA MET A 136 -0.28 2.98 2.15
C MET A 136 -0.65 3.49 3.54
N GLY A 137 -0.54 2.64 4.55
CA GLY A 137 -0.83 2.96 5.95
C GLY A 137 0.35 3.54 6.75
N SER A 138 1.49 3.71 6.16
CA SER A 138 2.65 4.50 6.57
C SER A 138 3.59 4.59 5.39
N CYS A 139 4.38 5.64 5.31
CA CYS A 139 5.25 5.94 4.18
C CYS A 139 6.41 6.81 4.67
N CYS A 140 7.53 6.91 4.04
CA CYS A 140 7.99 6.15 2.88
C CYS A 140 9.42 5.70 3.16
N GLU A 141 9.85 4.57 2.60
CA GLU A 141 11.27 4.20 2.60
C GLU A 141 11.94 4.96 1.45
N ASP A 142 12.33 6.21 1.67
CA ASP A 142 13.00 7.04 0.68
C ASP A 142 14.34 7.57 1.17
N MET A 143 15.16 8.02 0.26
CA MET A 143 16.58 8.29 0.51
C MET A 143 16.83 9.47 1.47
N TYR A 144 15.90 10.40 1.56
CA TYR A 144 16.07 11.60 2.42
C TYR A 144 15.42 11.43 3.78
N SER A 145 14.14 11.17 3.80
CA SER A 145 13.34 11.19 5.01
C SER A 145 13.46 9.92 5.84
N TYR A 146 13.47 8.75 5.21
CA TYR A 146 13.47 7.48 5.96
C TYR A 146 14.64 7.33 6.92
N PRO A 147 15.90 7.63 6.56
CA PRO A 147 17.02 7.54 7.49
C PRO A 147 17.01 8.57 8.62
N THR A 148 16.16 9.60 8.56
CA THR A 148 16.21 10.75 9.48
C THR A 148 14.91 11.02 10.23
N ALA A 149 13.77 10.60 9.72
CA ALA A 149 12.43 11.01 10.22
C ALA A 149 12.17 10.67 11.68
N ALA A 150 12.62 9.52 12.18
CA ALA A 150 12.38 9.09 13.55
C ALA A 150 13.55 9.39 14.53
N GLY A 151 14.47 10.29 14.12
CA GLY A 151 15.58 10.77 14.95
C GLY A 151 16.78 9.82 15.03
N PRO A 152 17.84 10.18 15.81
CA PRO A 152 19.14 9.52 15.75
C PRO A 152 19.12 8.01 16.04
N ARG A 153 18.27 7.56 16.96
CA ARG A 153 18.17 6.13 17.30
C ARG A 153 17.63 5.30 16.12
N PHE A 154 16.68 5.85 15.40
CA PHE A 154 16.15 5.20 14.20
C PHE A 154 17.17 5.24 13.06
N THR A 155 17.91 6.33 12.92
CA THR A 155 19.02 6.43 11.98
C THR A 155 20.07 5.33 12.21
N ASP A 156 20.48 5.12 13.45
CA ASP A 156 21.43 4.06 13.81
C ASP A 156 20.86 2.66 13.53
N PHE A 157 19.59 2.46 13.84
CA PHE A 157 18.88 1.20 13.58
C PHE A 157 18.79 0.88 12.07
N VAL A 158 18.38 1.82 11.22
CA VAL A 158 18.29 1.56 9.77
C VAL A 158 19.67 1.37 9.13
N ARG A 159 20.70 2.06 9.63
CA ARG A 159 22.09 1.82 9.23
C ARG A 159 22.56 0.40 9.57
N ALA A 160 22.27 -0.07 10.79
CA ALA A 160 22.58 -1.43 11.20
C ALA A 160 21.87 -2.46 10.30
N MET A 161 20.67 -2.14 9.81
CA MET A 161 19.93 -2.95 8.83
C MET A 161 20.47 -2.88 7.41
N GLY A 162 21.51 -2.07 7.13
CA GLY A 162 22.15 -1.99 5.81
C GLY A 162 21.63 -0.86 4.91
N TYR A 163 20.73 -0.01 5.40
CA TYR A 163 20.32 1.19 4.65
C TYR A 163 21.45 2.22 4.58
N ARG A 164 21.56 2.86 3.44
CA ARG A 164 22.54 3.94 3.25
C ARG A 164 21.92 5.28 3.60
N HIS A 165 22.66 6.07 4.35
CA HIS A 165 22.32 7.48 4.56
C HIS A 165 22.47 8.23 3.24
N PHE A 166 21.73 9.34 3.07
CA PHE A 166 21.92 10.20 1.91
C PHE A 166 23.35 10.78 1.91
N GLU A 167 24.10 10.39 0.89
CA GLU A 167 25.42 10.89 0.55
C GLU A 167 25.53 10.88 -0.98
N PRO A 168 26.35 11.75 -1.60
CA PRO A 168 26.57 11.70 -3.04
C PRO A 168 26.96 10.28 -3.50
N GLY A 169 26.21 9.72 -4.47
CA GLY A 169 26.43 8.37 -5.00
C GLY A 169 25.66 7.26 -4.31
N THR A 170 24.73 7.59 -3.38
CA THR A 170 23.81 6.59 -2.79
C THR A 170 22.52 6.43 -3.58
N GLU A 171 22.27 7.24 -4.60
CA GLU A 171 21.08 7.21 -5.45
C GLU A 171 20.86 5.83 -6.09
N GLU A 172 21.95 5.18 -6.55
CA GLU A 172 21.86 3.84 -7.15
C GLU A 172 21.38 2.77 -6.15
N PHE A 173 21.76 2.90 -4.88
CA PHE A 173 21.24 2.01 -3.83
C PHE A 173 19.74 2.22 -3.64
N TRP A 174 19.28 3.47 -3.62
CA TRP A 174 17.89 3.81 -3.34
C TRP A 174 16.96 3.69 -4.56
N ARG A 175 17.49 3.73 -5.77
CA ARG A 175 16.70 3.74 -7.00
C ARG A 175 15.61 2.68 -7.08
N PRO A 176 15.81 1.42 -6.65
CA PRO A 176 14.75 0.41 -6.70
C PRO A 176 13.64 0.62 -5.67
N MET A 177 13.82 1.55 -4.72
CA MET A 177 12.89 1.75 -3.61
C MET A 177 12.38 3.19 -3.48
N SER A 178 13.10 4.18 -3.99
CA SER A 178 12.75 5.59 -3.84
C SER A 178 11.67 6.04 -4.81
N LEU A 179 10.52 6.45 -4.29
CA LEU A 179 9.46 7.08 -5.09
C LEU A 179 9.92 8.42 -5.68
N ILE A 180 10.74 9.19 -4.95
CA ILE A 180 11.29 10.46 -5.43
C ILE A 180 12.13 10.27 -6.69
N LEU A 181 12.99 9.25 -6.72
CA LEU A 181 13.84 8.95 -7.87
C LEU A 181 13.08 8.37 -9.06
N ASN A 182 11.83 7.95 -8.85
CA ASN A 182 10.97 7.32 -9.87
C ASN A 182 9.68 8.10 -10.15
N VAL A 183 9.56 9.34 -9.70
CA VAL A 183 8.35 10.17 -9.87
C VAL A 183 7.92 10.36 -11.33
N ASP A 184 8.85 10.30 -12.27
CA ASP A 184 8.56 10.45 -13.71
C ASP A 184 8.01 9.14 -14.33
N THR A 185 8.22 8.00 -13.69
CA THR A 185 7.80 6.67 -14.19
C THR A 185 6.64 6.06 -13.40
N VAL A 186 6.48 6.41 -12.13
CA VAL A 186 5.36 5.95 -11.30
C VAL A 186 4.26 7.01 -11.35
N ASP A 187 3.25 6.76 -12.17
CA ASP A 187 2.08 7.64 -12.37
C ASP A 187 0.80 7.12 -11.71
N VAL A 188 0.92 6.08 -10.91
CA VAL A 188 -0.18 5.44 -10.17
C VAL A 188 -0.68 6.37 -9.06
N PRO A 189 -2.01 6.59 -8.91
CA PRO A 189 -2.56 7.35 -7.79
C PRO A 189 -2.25 6.71 -6.43
N ILE A 190 -1.74 7.49 -5.48
CA ILE A 190 -1.27 7.01 -4.18
C ILE A 190 -2.02 7.74 -3.04
N LEU A 191 -2.70 6.97 -2.18
CA LEU A 191 -3.22 7.45 -0.91
C LEU A 191 -2.28 7.05 0.23
N ILE A 192 -1.88 8.02 1.05
CA ILE A 192 -1.09 7.79 2.26
C ILE A 192 -1.92 8.17 3.48
N GLN A 193 -2.00 7.28 4.48
CA GLN A 193 -2.70 7.53 5.73
C GLN A 193 -1.78 7.18 6.90
N THR A 194 -1.37 8.17 7.67
CA THR A 194 -0.33 8.01 8.70
C THR A 194 -0.68 8.73 9.99
N GLY A 195 -0.04 8.36 11.09
CA GLY A 195 -0.13 9.10 12.35
C GLY A 195 0.74 10.36 12.34
N ASP A 196 0.39 11.32 13.18
CA ASP A 196 1.16 12.57 13.35
C ASP A 196 2.57 12.35 13.94
N SER A 197 2.85 11.17 14.46
CA SER A 197 4.18 10.79 14.95
C SER A 197 5.18 10.41 13.85
N GLU A 198 4.71 10.20 12.59
CA GLU A 198 5.54 9.66 11.50
C GLU A 198 5.30 10.28 10.12
N TYR A 199 4.38 11.26 10.01
CA TYR A 199 4.02 11.86 8.70
C TYR A 199 5.20 12.56 8.00
N GLU A 200 6.17 13.05 8.78
CA GLU A 200 7.36 13.70 8.25
C GLU A 200 8.15 12.81 7.29
N GLY A 201 8.06 11.48 7.48
CA GLY A 201 8.70 10.50 6.61
C GLY A 201 8.17 10.44 5.18
N GLY A 202 7.01 11.02 4.90
CA GLY A 202 6.41 11.05 3.57
C GLY A 202 6.39 12.43 2.90
N LEU A 203 6.84 13.49 3.59
CA LEU A 203 6.68 14.87 3.10
C LEU A 203 7.45 15.15 1.81
N ASP A 204 8.65 14.62 1.66
CA ASP A 204 9.47 14.78 0.47
C ASP A 204 8.87 14.06 -0.76
N VAL A 205 8.24 12.91 -0.55
CA VAL A 205 7.49 12.19 -1.60
C VAL A 205 6.26 13.00 -2.01
N ILE A 206 5.46 13.47 -1.02
CA ILE A 206 4.26 14.29 -1.26
C ILE A 206 4.62 15.55 -2.05
N GLU A 207 5.66 16.27 -1.64
CA GLU A 207 6.12 17.49 -2.32
C GLU A 207 6.55 17.19 -3.75
N THR A 208 7.36 16.15 -3.94
CA THR A 208 7.88 15.78 -5.25
C THR A 208 6.76 15.38 -6.22
N TYR A 209 5.82 14.54 -5.77
CA TYR A 209 4.68 14.11 -6.57
C TYR A 209 3.74 15.26 -6.90
N SER A 210 3.40 16.08 -5.90
CA SER A 210 2.54 17.26 -6.09
C SER A 210 3.16 18.27 -7.06
N HIS A 211 4.47 18.52 -6.95
CA HIS A 211 5.18 19.40 -7.88
C HIS A 211 5.17 18.90 -9.33
N ARG A 212 5.13 17.58 -9.52
CA ARG A 212 5.04 16.93 -10.84
C ARG A 212 3.59 16.75 -11.32
N GLY A 213 2.59 17.18 -10.53
CA GLY A 213 1.17 17.02 -10.85
C GLY A 213 0.65 15.60 -10.70
N ARG A 214 1.40 14.69 -10.09
CA ARG A 214 1.00 13.29 -9.89
C ARG A 214 -0.11 13.16 -8.86
N ALA A 215 -0.99 12.20 -9.05
CA ALA A 215 -2.11 11.93 -8.13
C ALA A 215 -1.61 11.34 -6.81
N ILE A 216 -1.56 12.17 -5.77
CA ILE A 216 -1.15 11.75 -4.42
C ILE A 216 -1.95 12.51 -3.37
N GLU A 217 -2.35 11.82 -2.29
CA GLU A 217 -2.98 12.44 -1.13
C GLU A 217 -2.41 11.90 0.17
N LEU A 218 -2.16 12.79 1.14
CA LEU A 218 -1.72 12.46 2.49
C LEU A 218 -2.81 12.82 3.50
N TYR A 219 -3.19 11.84 4.32
CA TYR A 219 -3.98 12.05 5.53
C TYR A 219 -3.15 11.82 6.78
N VAL A 220 -3.12 12.82 7.65
CA VAL A 220 -2.47 12.73 8.97
C VAL A 220 -3.52 12.59 10.04
N LEU A 221 -3.40 11.55 10.85
CA LEU A 221 -4.30 11.24 11.95
C LEU A 221 -3.69 11.76 13.25
N GLU A 222 -4.40 12.69 13.87
CA GLU A 222 -3.93 13.39 15.05
C GLU A 222 -3.87 12.47 16.29
N ASN A 223 -2.80 12.60 17.09
CA ASN A 223 -2.57 11.80 18.29
C ASN A 223 -2.58 10.27 18.03
N GLU A 224 -2.01 9.86 16.90
CA GLU A 224 -1.83 8.46 16.57
C GLU A 224 -0.36 8.07 16.50
N THR A 225 -0.12 6.81 16.81
CA THR A 225 1.18 6.18 16.67
C THR A 225 1.25 5.35 15.39
N HIS A 226 2.35 4.63 15.19
CA HIS A 226 2.52 3.74 14.03
C HIS A 226 1.32 2.80 13.86
N VAL A 227 0.94 2.03 14.89
CA VAL A 227 -0.31 1.26 14.90
C VAL A 227 -1.43 2.14 15.47
N LYS A 228 -2.42 2.48 14.62
CA LYS A 228 -3.52 3.34 15.02
C LYS A 228 -4.42 2.61 16.01
N TRP A 229 -4.71 3.25 17.13
CA TRP A 229 -5.44 2.63 18.22
C TRP A 229 -6.83 3.21 18.45
N GLN A 230 -7.09 4.44 17.98
CA GLN A 230 -8.39 5.08 18.14
C GLN A 230 -9.42 4.49 17.16
N PRO A 231 -10.56 3.94 17.64
CA PRO A 231 -11.54 3.30 16.75
C PRO A 231 -12.08 4.21 15.65
N ALA A 232 -12.28 5.50 15.95
CA ALA A 232 -12.77 6.47 14.97
C ALA A 232 -11.77 6.69 13.82
N HIS A 233 -10.47 6.69 14.12
CA HIS A 233 -9.44 6.81 13.11
C HIS A 233 -9.30 5.54 12.26
N ARG A 234 -9.41 4.37 12.87
CA ARG A 234 -9.43 3.10 12.13
C ARG A 234 -10.63 3.02 11.18
N GLN A 235 -11.80 3.45 11.65
CA GLN A 235 -12.98 3.54 10.78
C GLN A 235 -12.73 4.52 9.61
N ALA A 236 -12.17 5.70 9.89
CA ALA A 236 -11.86 6.70 8.85
C ALA A 236 -10.85 6.18 7.82
N ILE A 237 -9.84 5.40 8.24
CA ILE A 237 -8.89 4.73 7.35
C ILE A 237 -9.63 3.74 6.46
N TYR A 238 -10.51 2.90 7.01
CA TYR A 238 -11.24 1.89 6.28
C TYR A 238 -12.17 2.51 5.23
N GLU A 239 -12.95 3.52 5.63
CA GLU A 239 -13.86 4.22 4.74
C GLU A 239 -13.08 4.87 3.59
N ARG A 240 -12.02 5.63 3.90
CA ARG A 240 -11.24 6.36 2.90
C ARG A 240 -10.48 5.42 1.97
N SER A 241 -9.89 4.32 2.48
CA SER A 241 -9.24 3.32 1.63
C SER A 241 -10.22 2.67 0.68
N THR A 242 -11.42 2.30 1.16
CA THR A 242 -12.47 1.70 0.33
C THR A 242 -12.96 2.68 -0.73
N GLU A 243 -13.27 3.92 -0.32
CA GLU A 243 -13.72 4.99 -1.23
C GLU A 243 -12.63 5.35 -2.27
N TRP A 244 -11.34 5.30 -1.90
CA TRP A 244 -10.22 5.52 -2.83
C TRP A 244 -10.17 4.46 -3.92
N PHE A 245 -10.24 3.19 -3.57
CA PHE A 245 -10.27 2.10 -4.54
C PHE A 245 -11.55 2.10 -5.38
N GLU A 246 -12.72 2.41 -4.81
CA GLU A 246 -13.97 2.58 -5.57
C GLU A 246 -13.87 3.71 -6.60
N PHE A 247 -13.28 4.83 -6.22
CA PHE A 247 -13.10 5.98 -7.11
C PHE A 247 -12.24 5.64 -8.33
N TRP A 248 -11.06 5.05 -8.09
CA TRP A 248 -10.10 4.80 -9.16
C TRP A 248 -10.34 3.51 -9.97
N LEU A 249 -10.92 2.47 -9.38
CA LEU A 249 -11.13 1.18 -10.06
C LEU A 249 -12.56 0.93 -10.53
N MET A 250 -13.53 1.65 -9.97
CA MET A 250 -14.95 1.42 -10.26
C MET A 250 -15.69 2.68 -10.73
N ASN A 251 -15.06 3.84 -10.76
CA ASN A 251 -15.67 5.14 -11.01
C ASN A 251 -16.86 5.41 -10.09
N ARG A 252 -16.75 5.05 -8.81
CA ARG A 252 -17.80 5.19 -7.81
C ARG A 252 -17.47 6.24 -6.77
N ILE A 253 -18.50 6.99 -6.35
CA ILE A 253 -18.39 7.98 -5.29
C ILE A 253 -19.52 7.79 -4.27
N ASN A 254 -19.22 8.08 -3.01
CA ASN A 254 -20.23 8.27 -1.99
C ASN A 254 -20.81 9.68 -2.12
N CYS A 255 -22.09 9.79 -2.47
CA CYS A 255 -22.75 11.08 -2.66
C CYS A 255 -23.23 11.75 -1.36
N ASP A 256 -22.81 11.29 -0.20
CA ASP A 256 -23.00 12.03 1.05
C ASP A 256 -22.34 13.42 0.95
N PRO A 257 -23.08 14.51 1.20
CA PRO A 257 -22.53 15.85 1.18
C PRO A 257 -21.28 16.04 2.08
N ALA A 258 -21.16 15.25 3.16
CA ALA A 258 -19.99 15.26 4.03
C ALA A 258 -18.71 14.79 3.31
N ARG A 259 -18.82 14.01 2.23
CA ARG A 259 -17.71 13.51 1.40
C ARG A 259 -17.39 14.40 0.20
N ALA A 260 -18.21 15.39 -0.12
CA ALA A 260 -18.08 16.20 -1.33
C ALA A 260 -16.71 16.87 -1.47
N GLN A 261 -16.12 17.33 -0.36
CA GLN A 261 -14.80 17.96 -0.39
C GLN A 261 -13.68 16.96 -0.74
N GLN A 262 -13.75 15.73 -0.25
CA GLN A 262 -12.81 14.66 -0.56
C GLN A 262 -12.84 14.33 -2.06
N TYR A 263 -14.02 14.05 -2.60
CA TYR A 263 -14.15 13.72 -4.02
C TYR A 263 -13.82 14.87 -4.96
N ARG A 264 -14.03 16.12 -4.53
CA ARG A 264 -13.58 17.29 -5.31
C ARG A 264 -12.06 17.29 -5.46
N ARG A 265 -11.30 17.07 -4.37
CA ARG A 265 -9.83 16.98 -4.45
C ARG A 265 -9.38 15.84 -5.33
N TRP A 266 -10.02 14.67 -5.22
CA TRP A 266 -9.67 13.51 -6.04
C TRP A 266 -9.98 13.73 -7.52
N SER A 267 -11.09 14.39 -7.85
CA SER A 267 -11.45 14.71 -9.23
C SER A 267 -10.56 15.76 -9.89
N GLU A 268 -9.77 16.49 -9.11
CA GLU A 268 -8.79 17.44 -9.61
C GLU A 268 -7.40 16.80 -9.87
N MET A 269 -7.21 15.53 -9.50
CA MET A 269 -5.94 14.81 -9.68
C MET A 269 -5.76 14.35 -11.13
N GLU A 270 -4.50 14.19 -11.54
CA GLU A 270 -4.14 13.64 -12.86
C GLU A 270 -4.74 12.23 -13.04
N GLY A 271 -5.35 11.98 -14.19
CA GLY A 271 -5.96 10.69 -14.53
C GLY A 271 -7.26 10.35 -13.81
N ALA A 272 -7.83 11.30 -13.03
CA ALA A 272 -9.12 11.07 -12.37
C ALA A 272 -10.26 10.80 -13.37
N PRO A 273 -11.24 9.94 -13.00
CA PRO A 273 -12.43 9.74 -13.82
C PRO A 273 -13.17 11.06 -14.04
N SER A 274 -13.72 11.26 -15.25
CA SER A 274 -14.53 12.42 -15.54
C SER A 274 -15.85 12.41 -14.75
N SER A 275 -16.45 13.57 -14.55
CA SER A 275 -17.72 13.68 -13.81
C SER A 275 -18.87 12.90 -14.46
N GLU A 276 -18.79 12.62 -15.77
CA GLU A 276 -19.78 11.83 -16.51
C GLU A 276 -19.62 10.32 -16.28
N GLU A 277 -18.42 9.87 -15.93
CA GLU A 277 -18.11 8.46 -15.61
C GLU A 277 -18.45 8.11 -14.17
N LEU A 278 -18.45 9.10 -13.25
CA LEU A 278 -18.67 8.88 -11.84
C LEU A 278 -20.13 8.51 -11.53
N GLN A 279 -20.29 7.46 -10.75
CA GLN A 279 -21.60 6.96 -10.31
C GLN A 279 -21.73 7.06 -8.82
N CYS A 280 -22.88 7.61 -8.35
CA CYS A 280 -23.19 7.59 -6.94
C CYS A 280 -23.41 6.16 -6.44
N PHE A 281 -22.70 5.82 -5.38
CA PHE A 281 -23.00 4.63 -4.59
C PHE A 281 -23.76 5.08 -3.33
N ASP A 282 -25.00 4.66 -3.18
CA ASP A 282 -25.77 4.91 -1.96
C ASP A 282 -25.19 4.00 -0.87
N GLY A 283 -24.25 4.57 -0.12
CA GLY A 283 -23.51 3.87 0.91
C GLY A 283 -24.43 3.34 1.99
N GLN A 284 -24.81 2.08 1.92
CA GLN A 284 -25.23 1.39 3.12
C GLN A 284 -24.01 1.31 4.04
N SER A 285 -24.20 1.76 5.29
CA SER A 285 -23.21 1.71 6.36
C SER A 285 -22.37 0.43 6.28
N LEU A 286 -21.04 0.55 6.40
CA LEU A 286 -20.11 -0.58 6.50
C LEU A 286 -20.31 -1.42 7.78
N LEU A 287 -21.25 -1.03 8.62
CA LEU A 287 -21.62 -1.76 9.83
C LEU A 287 -23.02 -2.33 9.69
N PRO A 288 -23.22 -3.61 10.09
CA PRO A 288 -24.53 -4.23 10.14
C PRO A 288 -25.45 -3.56 11.15
#